data_628acdaba06d8a477af48f49eff5693f
#
_entry.id   628acdaba06d8a477af48f49eff5693f
#
_cell.length_a   1.000
_cell.length_b   1.000
_cell.length_c   1.000
_cell.angle_alpha   90.00
_cell.angle_beta   90.00
_cell.angle_gamma   90.00
#
_symmetry.space_group_name_H-M   'P 1'
#
loop_
_entity.id
_entity.type
_entity.pdbx_description
1 polymer ?
#
loop_
_entity_poly.entity_id
_entity_poly.type
_entity_poly.pdbx_seq_one_letter_code
_entity_poly.pdbx_strand_id
1 'polypeptide(L)'
;MREITSMVNQFAAGRLSRRELVWGLTAFVAAAAGGPAGAGAEAQSRPSTFQALGLNHLALRVTDLDRSQAFYERHLGMTVIPSAAASPRLMACGPHVLNLFKAAQPQMDHVCFTVPDYDAKVAADRLRSQNLTPDVEADRVHFYDPDGYKLQVGGPNAGGQRPVTRPGA
;
A
#
# COMPACT_ATOMS: atom_id res chain seq x y z
N MET A 1 27.85 4.63 27.60
CA MET A 1 27.74 3.22 28.10
C MET A 1 26.81 3.09 29.31
N ARG A 2 26.92 3.94 30.34
CA ARG A 2 26.05 3.86 31.55
C ARG A 2 24.56 4.01 31.25
N GLU A 3 24.15 4.84 30.29
CA GLU A 3 22.75 5.06 29.93
C GLU A 3 22.11 3.86 29.22
N ILE A 4 22.83 3.22 28.30
CA ILE A 4 22.36 1.99 27.64
C ILE A 4 22.15 0.89 28.67
N THR A 5 23.11 0.70 29.57
CA THR A 5 23.01 -0.28 30.65
C THR A 5 21.81 0.01 31.56
N SER A 6 21.53 1.29 31.83
CA SER A 6 20.36 1.71 32.63
C SER A 6 19.04 1.37 31.93
N MET A 7 18.92 1.64 30.62
CA MET A 7 17.71 1.32 29.84
C MET A 7 17.47 -0.18 29.77
N VAL A 8 18.52 -0.98 29.53
CA VAL A 8 18.43 -2.45 29.52
C VAL A 8 17.99 -2.98 30.88
N ASN A 9 18.54 -2.46 31.95
CA ASN A 9 18.15 -2.87 33.32
C ASN A 9 16.70 -2.50 33.66
N GLN A 10 16.23 -1.32 33.21
CA GLN A 10 14.83 -0.92 33.39
C GLN A 10 13.88 -1.79 32.56
N PHE A 11 14.27 -2.19 31.36
CA PHE A 11 13.51 -3.14 30.56
C PHE A 11 13.47 -4.52 31.21
N ALA A 12 14.62 -5.04 31.68
CA ALA A 12 14.68 -6.32 32.38
C ALA A 12 13.87 -6.32 33.68
N ALA A 13 13.74 -5.16 34.35
CA ALA A 13 12.90 -4.99 35.52
C ALA A 13 11.41 -4.72 35.22
N GLY A 14 10.99 -4.82 33.93
CA GLY A 14 9.60 -4.60 33.51
C GLY A 14 9.12 -3.13 33.59
N ARG A 15 10.03 -2.18 33.76
CA ARG A 15 9.73 -0.73 33.88
C ARG A 15 9.74 0.00 32.54
N LEU A 16 10.20 -0.65 31.46
CA LEU A 16 10.16 -0.15 30.10
C LEU A 16 9.52 -1.20 29.19
N SER A 17 8.67 -0.78 28.29
CA SER A 17 8.17 -1.62 27.20
C SER A 17 9.25 -1.82 26.12
N ARG A 18 9.08 -2.85 25.26
CA ARG A 18 9.97 -3.09 24.09
C ARG A 18 10.04 -1.87 23.18
N ARG A 19 8.94 -1.15 23.03
CA ARG A 19 8.85 0.06 22.19
C ARG A 19 9.70 1.18 22.78
N GLU A 20 9.59 1.43 24.07
CA GLU A 20 10.37 2.48 24.76
C GLU A 20 11.85 2.15 24.75
N LEU A 21 12.25 0.90 24.94
CA LEU A 21 13.65 0.47 24.83
C LEU A 21 14.20 0.73 23.43
N VAL A 22 13.48 0.34 22.37
CA VAL A 22 13.93 0.54 20.98
C VAL A 22 14.04 2.03 20.66
N TRP A 23 13.06 2.86 21.03
CA TRP A 23 13.12 4.31 20.84
C TRP A 23 14.27 4.97 21.60
N GLY A 24 14.51 4.56 22.84
CA GLY A 24 15.63 5.07 23.65
C GLY A 24 16.99 4.71 23.06
N LEU A 25 17.17 3.49 22.56
CA LEU A 25 18.42 3.03 21.91
C LEU A 25 18.68 3.74 20.59
N THR A 26 17.65 3.97 19.77
CA THR A 26 17.81 4.71 18.50
C THR A 26 18.16 6.18 18.73
N ALA A 27 17.57 6.82 19.72
CA ALA A 27 17.92 8.19 20.10
C ALA A 27 19.38 8.30 20.60
N PHE A 28 19.85 7.30 21.37
CA PHE A 28 21.22 7.27 21.88
C PHE A 28 22.26 7.08 20.77
N VAL A 29 22.00 6.20 19.79
CA VAL A 29 22.87 5.99 18.63
C VAL A 29 22.99 7.25 17.79
N ALA A 30 21.90 7.98 17.60
CA ALA A 30 21.90 9.25 16.85
C ALA A 30 22.74 10.32 17.56
N ALA A 31 22.71 10.38 18.89
CA ALA A 31 23.49 11.32 19.70
C ALA A 31 24.99 10.96 19.74
N ALA A 32 25.32 9.66 19.77
CA ALA A 32 26.70 9.16 19.82
C ALA A 32 27.46 9.31 18.48
N ALA A 33 26.75 9.43 17.36
CA ALA A 33 27.33 9.59 16.03
C ALA A 33 27.82 11.04 15.74
N GLY A 34 27.76 11.95 16.70
CA GLY A 34 28.28 13.34 16.55
C GLY A 34 27.58 14.19 15.49
N GLY A 35 26.43 13.73 15.02
CA GLY A 35 25.57 14.51 14.13
C GLY A 35 24.90 15.65 14.92
N PRO A 36 24.61 16.82 14.34
CA PRO A 36 23.84 17.85 15.02
C PRO A 36 22.53 17.21 15.51
N ALA A 37 22.38 17.18 16.84
CA ALA A 37 21.13 16.76 17.47
C ALA A 37 20.04 17.69 16.96
N GLY A 38 19.10 17.15 16.17
CA GLY A 38 17.94 17.92 15.77
C GLY A 38 17.78 18.20 14.29
N ALA A 39 18.32 17.38 13.43
CA ALA A 39 17.71 17.19 12.14
C ALA A 39 17.24 15.73 12.08
N GLY A 40 16.21 15.41 12.84
CA GLY A 40 15.17 14.59 12.22
C GLY A 40 14.93 15.32 10.94
N ALA A 41 15.44 14.78 9.81
CA ALA A 41 15.01 15.22 8.53
C ALA A 41 13.48 14.99 8.57
N GLU A 42 12.73 16.02 8.94
CA GLU A 42 11.50 16.27 8.28
C GLU A 42 11.93 16.29 6.83
N ALA A 43 11.82 15.12 6.19
CA ALA A 43 11.78 15.08 4.76
C ALA A 43 10.73 16.14 4.48
N GLN A 44 11.20 17.32 4.09
CA GLN A 44 10.32 18.40 3.68
C GLN A 44 9.47 17.72 2.64
N SER A 45 8.25 17.36 3.04
CA SER A 45 7.33 16.64 2.19
C SER A 45 7.08 17.59 1.04
N ARG A 46 7.79 17.36 -0.06
CA ARG A 46 7.46 18.04 -1.30
C ARG A 46 5.98 17.82 -1.46
N PRO A 47 5.19 18.88 -1.73
CA PRO A 47 3.76 18.71 -1.87
C PRO A 47 3.51 17.60 -2.89
N SER A 48 3.02 16.46 -2.41
CA SER A 48 2.70 15.32 -3.27
C SER A 48 1.39 15.57 -3.99
N THR A 49 1.24 15.06 -5.20
CA THR A 49 -0.03 15.13 -5.95
C THR A 49 -1.15 14.44 -5.17
N PHE A 50 -0.84 13.33 -4.51
CA PHE A 50 -1.75 12.57 -3.65
C PHE A 50 -1.06 12.12 -2.36
N GLN A 51 -1.83 12.03 -1.29
CA GLN A 51 -1.45 11.32 -0.07
C GLN A 51 -1.87 9.86 -0.21
N ALA A 52 -0.95 8.97 -0.57
CA ALA A 52 -1.26 7.54 -0.61
C ALA A 52 -1.45 7.01 0.82
N LEU A 53 -2.61 6.40 1.09
CA LEU A 53 -2.94 5.78 2.38
C LEU A 53 -2.50 4.32 2.44
N GLY A 54 -2.29 3.67 1.30
CA GLY A 54 -1.86 2.29 1.17
C GLY A 54 -2.23 1.70 -0.18
N LEU A 55 -1.86 0.43 -0.35
CA LEU A 55 -2.32 -0.35 -1.51
C LEU A 55 -3.81 -0.66 -1.37
N ASN A 56 -4.55 -0.48 -2.47
CA ASN A 56 -5.92 -0.93 -2.59
C ASN A 56 -5.94 -2.35 -3.18
N HIS A 57 -5.46 -2.49 -4.40
CA HIS A 57 -5.38 -3.77 -5.08
C HIS A 57 -4.20 -3.84 -6.07
N LEU A 58 -3.82 -5.07 -6.39
CA LEU A 58 -2.96 -5.40 -7.51
C LEU A 58 -3.81 -6.07 -8.59
N ALA A 59 -3.63 -5.67 -9.84
CA ALA A 59 -4.29 -6.29 -10.99
C ALA A 59 -3.29 -7.05 -11.85
N LEU A 60 -3.60 -8.30 -12.12
CA LEU A 60 -2.81 -9.19 -12.97
C LEU A 60 -3.65 -9.66 -14.16
N ARG A 61 -3.02 -9.74 -15.32
CA ARG A 61 -3.53 -10.47 -16.48
C ARG A 61 -3.04 -11.90 -16.43
N VAL A 62 -3.94 -12.84 -16.52
CA VAL A 62 -3.66 -14.27 -16.47
C VAL A 62 -4.27 -15.00 -17.65
N THR A 63 -3.62 -16.05 -18.11
CA THR A 63 -4.11 -16.82 -19.28
C THR A 63 -5.24 -17.78 -18.93
N ASP A 64 -5.40 -18.12 -17.65
CA ASP A 64 -6.45 -19.02 -17.16
C ASP A 64 -6.85 -18.60 -15.73
N LEU A 65 -8.11 -18.16 -15.57
CA LEU A 65 -8.64 -17.69 -14.30
C LEU A 65 -8.77 -18.82 -13.27
N ASP A 66 -9.23 -19.99 -13.67
CA ASP A 66 -9.49 -21.10 -12.74
C ASP A 66 -8.17 -21.70 -12.24
N ARG A 67 -7.21 -21.88 -13.13
CA ARG A 67 -5.85 -22.32 -12.76
C ARG A 67 -5.18 -21.32 -11.81
N SER A 68 -5.30 -20.04 -12.09
CA SER A 68 -4.71 -18.99 -11.24
C SER A 68 -5.40 -18.92 -9.88
N GLN A 69 -6.72 -18.99 -9.86
CA GLN A 69 -7.47 -19.04 -8.60
C GLN A 69 -7.02 -20.24 -7.75
N ALA A 70 -7.03 -21.46 -8.31
CA ALA A 70 -6.63 -22.67 -7.58
C ALA A 70 -5.20 -22.57 -7.04
N PHE A 71 -4.29 -21.92 -7.77
CA PHE A 71 -2.93 -21.66 -7.30
C PHE A 71 -2.91 -20.75 -6.07
N TYR A 72 -3.60 -19.60 -6.11
CA TYR A 72 -3.61 -18.63 -5.01
C TYR A 72 -4.36 -19.15 -3.78
N GLU A 73 -5.45 -19.91 -3.97
CA GLU A 73 -6.15 -20.58 -2.88
C GLU A 73 -5.25 -21.60 -2.19
N ARG A 74 -4.60 -22.46 -2.96
CA ARG A 74 -3.78 -23.56 -2.44
C ARG A 74 -2.52 -23.08 -1.74
N HIS A 75 -1.80 -22.12 -2.35
CA HIS A 75 -0.45 -21.76 -1.89
C HIS A 75 -0.40 -20.54 -0.99
N LEU A 76 -1.40 -19.66 -1.05
CA LEU A 76 -1.44 -18.42 -0.27
C LEU A 76 -2.70 -18.29 0.60
N GLY A 77 -3.60 -19.28 0.56
CA GLY A 77 -4.83 -19.26 1.37
C GLY A 77 -5.78 -18.11 1.01
N MET A 78 -5.65 -17.56 -0.20
CA MET A 78 -6.57 -16.52 -0.67
C MET A 78 -7.95 -17.11 -0.92
N THR A 79 -8.99 -16.29 -0.82
CA THR A 79 -10.37 -16.71 -1.09
C THR A 79 -11.01 -15.82 -2.15
N VAL A 80 -11.92 -16.37 -2.94
CA VAL A 80 -12.67 -15.60 -3.94
C VAL A 80 -13.63 -14.64 -3.24
N ILE A 81 -13.62 -13.38 -3.65
CA ILE A 81 -14.65 -12.41 -3.31
C ILE A 81 -15.77 -12.54 -4.35
N PRO A 82 -17.02 -12.87 -3.94
CA PRO A 82 -18.11 -13.00 -4.87
C PRO A 82 -18.35 -11.72 -5.69
N SER A 83 -18.47 -11.87 -7.00
CA SER A 83 -18.77 -10.79 -7.94
C SER A 83 -19.75 -11.29 -8.98
N ALA A 84 -20.67 -10.42 -9.41
CA ALA A 84 -21.60 -10.73 -10.50
C ALA A 84 -20.87 -10.83 -11.85
N ALA A 85 -19.71 -10.21 -12.00
CA ALA A 85 -18.90 -10.26 -13.21
C ALA A 85 -17.97 -11.50 -13.20
N ALA A 86 -17.87 -12.19 -14.32
CA ALA A 86 -16.95 -13.32 -14.47
C ALA A 86 -15.47 -12.87 -14.50
N SER A 87 -15.20 -11.63 -14.86
CA SER A 87 -13.86 -11.02 -14.90
C SER A 87 -13.98 -9.53 -14.57
N PRO A 88 -13.10 -8.99 -13.71
CA PRO A 88 -12.02 -9.69 -13.04
C PRO A 88 -12.52 -10.66 -11.97
N ARG A 89 -11.74 -11.74 -11.73
CA ARG A 89 -11.90 -12.55 -10.53
C ARG A 89 -11.18 -11.88 -9.37
N LEU A 90 -11.90 -11.61 -8.29
CA LEU A 90 -11.39 -10.91 -7.13
C LEU A 90 -10.95 -11.92 -6.07
N MET A 91 -9.69 -11.84 -5.64
CA MET A 91 -9.13 -12.71 -4.61
C MET A 91 -8.79 -11.88 -3.36
N ALA A 92 -9.34 -12.27 -2.21
CA ALA A 92 -9.03 -11.61 -0.94
C ALA A 92 -7.60 -11.94 -0.49
N CYS A 93 -6.82 -10.91 -0.15
CA CYS A 93 -5.45 -11.00 0.32
C CYS A 93 -5.28 -10.11 1.57
N GLY A 94 -5.71 -10.58 2.73
CA GLY A 94 -5.77 -9.76 3.95
C GLY A 94 -6.66 -8.53 3.73
N PRO A 95 -6.15 -7.30 3.97
CA PRO A 95 -6.89 -6.06 3.73
C PRO A 95 -6.87 -5.62 2.26
N HIS A 96 -6.19 -6.34 1.39
CA HIS A 96 -6.01 -6.01 -0.02
C HIS A 96 -6.73 -7.00 -0.93
N VAL A 97 -6.76 -6.69 -2.21
CA VAL A 97 -7.37 -7.58 -3.21
C VAL A 97 -6.38 -7.82 -4.35
N LEU A 98 -6.38 -9.03 -4.86
CA LEU A 98 -5.74 -9.38 -6.11
C LEU A 98 -6.83 -9.54 -7.17
N ASN A 99 -6.78 -8.72 -8.21
CA ASN A 99 -7.69 -8.77 -9.35
C ASN A 99 -7.05 -9.60 -10.48
N LEU A 100 -7.76 -10.64 -10.94
CA LEU A 100 -7.30 -11.48 -12.04
C LEU A 100 -8.16 -11.23 -13.28
N PHE A 101 -7.55 -10.69 -14.34
CA PHE A 101 -8.18 -10.45 -15.62
C PHE A 101 -7.76 -11.56 -16.61
N LYS A 102 -8.72 -12.11 -17.37
CA LYS A 102 -8.41 -13.03 -18.47
C LYS A 102 -7.71 -12.28 -19.59
N ALA A 103 -6.57 -12.78 -20.05
CA ALA A 103 -5.81 -12.24 -21.19
C ALA A 103 -5.06 -13.34 -21.94
N ALA A 104 -4.60 -13.03 -23.14
CA ALA A 104 -3.82 -13.96 -23.95
C ALA A 104 -2.39 -14.16 -23.41
N GLN A 105 -1.83 -13.13 -22.77
CA GLN A 105 -0.48 -13.16 -22.20
C GLN A 105 -0.52 -12.71 -20.73
N PRO A 106 0.30 -13.33 -19.85
CA PRO A 106 0.39 -12.94 -18.46
C PRO A 106 1.20 -11.65 -18.33
N GLN A 107 0.72 -10.71 -17.54
CA GLN A 107 1.45 -9.49 -17.19
C GLN A 107 0.83 -8.81 -15.97
N MET A 108 1.56 -7.88 -15.36
CA MET A 108 0.96 -6.95 -14.43
C MET A 108 0.08 -5.97 -15.21
N ASP A 109 -1.17 -5.79 -14.78
CA ASP A 109 -2.06 -4.79 -15.40
C ASP A 109 -1.84 -3.41 -14.77
N HIS A 110 -2.09 -3.29 -13.48
CA HIS A 110 -1.86 -2.05 -12.72
C HIS A 110 -1.77 -2.30 -11.21
N VAL A 111 -1.28 -1.30 -10.51
CA VAL A 111 -1.32 -1.19 -9.05
C VAL A 111 -2.23 -0.02 -8.69
N CYS A 112 -3.19 -0.24 -7.80
CA CYS A 112 -4.07 0.80 -7.29
C CYS A 112 -3.69 1.24 -5.89
N PHE A 113 -3.57 2.55 -5.68
CA PHE A 113 -3.35 3.16 -4.39
C PHE A 113 -4.62 3.83 -3.88
N THR A 114 -4.92 3.63 -2.60
CA THR A 114 -6.00 4.36 -1.93
C THR A 114 -5.55 5.77 -1.61
N VAL A 115 -6.38 6.75 -1.98
CA VAL A 115 -6.19 8.16 -1.60
C VAL A 115 -7.44 8.67 -0.87
N PRO A 116 -7.29 9.65 0.04
CA PRO A 116 -8.44 10.24 0.72
C PRO A 116 -9.26 11.10 -0.24
N ASP A 117 -10.54 11.22 0.04
CA ASP A 117 -11.47 12.13 -0.65
C ASP A 117 -11.39 12.03 -2.17
N TYR A 118 -11.35 10.78 -2.68
CA TYR A 118 -11.18 10.51 -4.10
C TYR A 118 -12.37 10.98 -4.91
N ASP A 119 -12.08 11.81 -5.89
CA ASP A 119 -12.95 12.18 -7.00
C ASP A 119 -12.16 12.05 -8.30
N ALA A 120 -12.69 11.37 -9.28
CA ALA A 120 -11.97 11.04 -10.52
C ALA A 120 -11.60 12.31 -11.32
N LYS A 121 -12.50 13.30 -11.38
CA LYS A 121 -12.21 14.56 -12.08
C LYS A 121 -11.12 15.34 -11.38
N VAL A 122 -11.21 15.49 -10.07
CA VAL A 122 -10.22 16.20 -9.26
C VAL A 122 -8.85 15.49 -9.34
N ALA A 123 -8.83 14.16 -9.29
CA ALA A 123 -7.61 13.37 -9.42
C ALA A 123 -6.96 13.57 -10.79
N ALA A 124 -7.74 13.52 -11.87
CA ALA A 124 -7.22 13.77 -13.20
C ALA A 124 -6.66 15.21 -13.37
N ASP A 125 -7.35 16.21 -12.83
CA ASP A 125 -6.89 17.59 -12.90
C ASP A 125 -5.60 17.81 -12.09
N ARG A 126 -5.46 17.18 -10.92
CA ARG A 126 -4.21 17.19 -10.14
C ARG A 126 -3.05 16.58 -10.92
N LEU A 127 -3.24 15.44 -11.59
CA LEU A 127 -2.21 14.82 -12.42
C LEU A 127 -1.78 15.74 -13.57
N ARG A 128 -2.75 16.34 -14.29
CA ARG A 128 -2.46 17.29 -15.37
C ARG A 128 -1.66 18.50 -14.88
N SER A 129 -1.95 19.02 -13.69
CA SER A 129 -1.19 20.13 -13.10
C SER A 129 0.27 19.79 -12.80
N GLN A 130 0.60 18.49 -12.73
CA GLN A 130 1.97 17.98 -12.58
C GLN A 130 2.59 17.49 -13.90
N ASN A 131 2.00 17.87 -15.04
CA ASN A 131 2.42 17.46 -16.39
C ASN A 131 2.33 15.95 -16.63
N LEU A 132 1.46 15.24 -15.90
CA LEU A 132 1.15 13.84 -16.16
C LEU A 132 -0.10 13.74 -17.04
N THR A 133 -0.17 12.72 -17.89
CA THR A 133 -1.32 12.45 -18.74
C THR A 133 -2.16 11.35 -18.11
N PRO A 134 -3.29 11.68 -17.44
CA PRO A 134 -4.17 10.66 -16.88
C PRO A 134 -5.00 9.99 -17.98
N ASP A 135 -5.16 8.68 -17.85
CA ASP A 135 -6.16 7.89 -18.56
C ASP A 135 -7.39 7.74 -17.64
N VAL A 136 -8.52 8.33 -18.07
CA VAL A 136 -9.75 8.40 -17.26
C VAL A 136 -10.80 7.48 -17.87
N GLU A 137 -11.17 6.45 -17.12
CA GLU A 137 -12.17 5.48 -17.52
C GLU A 137 -13.27 5.39 -16.45
N ALA A 138 -14.40 6.01 -16.71
CA ALA A 138 -15.51 6.18 -15.78
C ALA A 138 -15.06 6.85 -14.46
N ASP A 139 -15.07 6.10 -13.36
CA ASP A 139 -14.64 6.53 -12.02
C ASP A 139 -13.19 6.18 -11.70
N ARG A 140 -12.41 5.68 -12.68
CA ARG A 140 -11.02 5.25 -12.51
C ARG A 140 -10.07 6.20 -13.19
N VAL A 141 -8.98 6.51 -12.50
CA VAL A 141 -7.93 7.38 -13.03
C VAL A 141 -6.60 6.62 -12.97
N HIS A 142 -6.07 6.37 -14.16
CA HIS A 142 -4.77 5.73 -14.34
C HIS A 142 -3.73 6.75 -14.83
N PHE A 143 -2.49 6.48 -14.53
CA PHE A 143 -1.33 7.20 -15.03
C PHE A 143 -0.12 6.27 -15.02
N TYR A 144 1.01 6.71 -15.53
CA TYR A 144 2.19 5.88 -15.64
C TYR A 144 3.34 6.47 -14.83
N ASP A 145 4.14 5.60 -14.23
CA ASP A 145 5.40 5.97 -13.63
C ASP A 145 6.48 6.18 -14.71
N PRO A 146 7.69 6.65 -14.35
CA PRO A 146 8.77 6.89 -15.32
C PRO A 146 9.23 5.65 -16.10
N ASP A 147 9.03 4.45 -15.56
CA ASP A 147 9.39 3.17 -16.20
C ASP A 147 8.22 2.55 -16.98
N GLY A 148 7.06 3.22 -17.00
CA GLY A 148 5.89 2.79 -17.75
C GLY A 148 4.96 1.83 -17.00
N TYR A 149 5.12 1.66 -15.69
CA TYR A 149 4.16 0.90 -14.91
C TYR A 149 2.84 1.66 -14.76
N LYS A 150 1.74 0.98 -15.07
CA LYS A 150 0.39 1.54 -14.95
C LYS A 150 -0.03 1.59 -13.50
N LEU A 151 -0.30 2.79 -13.01
CA LEU A 151 -0.79 3.07 -11.66
C LEU A 151 -2.24 3.52 -11.72
N GLN A 152 -2.98 3.25 -10.67
CA GLN A 152 -4.33 3.77 -10.44
C GLN A 152 -4.40 4.47 -9.09
N VAL A 153 -5.16 5.53 -8.99
CA VAL A 153 -5.61 6.07 -7.70
C VAL A 153 -7.11 5.86 -7.56
N GLY A 154 -7.55 5.63 -6.35
CA GLY A 154 -8.96 5.39 -6.06
C GLY A 154 -9.30 5.60 -4.59
N GLY A 155 -10.58 5.69 -4.27
CA GLY A 155 -11.06 5.70 -2.91
C GLY A 155 -10.94 4.32 -2.22
N PRO A 156 -11.30 4.23 -0.93
CA PRO A 156 -11.23 2.95 -0.18
C PRO A 156 -12.01 1.79 -0.83
N ASN A 157 -13.05 2.12 -1.58
CA ASN A 157 -13.91 1.14 -2.25
C ASN A 157 -13.65 1.06 -3.77
N ALA A 158 -12.48 1.49 -4.25
CA ALA A 158 -12.14 1.45 -5.66
C ALA A 158 -12.29 0.03 -6.23
N GLY A 159 -12.91 -0.08 -7.41
CA GLY A 159 -13.17 -1.37 -8.04
C GLY A 159 -14.30 -2.19 -7.40
N GLY A 160 -15.18 -1.60 -6.59
CA GLY A 160 -16.29 -2.28 -5.92
C GLY A 160 -15.87 -3.15 -4.74
N GLN A 161 -14.68 -2.95 -4.24
CA GLN A 161 -14.10 -3.72 -3.14
C GLN A 161 -14.55 -3.17 -1.80
N ARG A 162 -15.16 -4.03 -0.99
CA ARG A 162 -15.40 -3.69 0.42
C ARG A 162 -14.09 -3.90 1.19
N PRO A 163 -13.73 -3.02 2.14
CA PRO A 163 -12.69 -3.31 3.08
C PRO A 163 -12.94 -4.66 3.73
N VAL A 164 -11.97 -5.57 3.68
CA VAL A 164 -12.07 -6.82 4.42
C VAL A 164 -11.92 -6.45 5.89
N THR A 165 -13.04 -6.29 6.59
CA THR A 165 -13.02 -6.16 8.05
C THR A 165 -12.53 -7.50 8.60
N ARG A 166 -11.42 -7.49 9.33
CA ARG A 166 -10.96 -8.67 10.07
C ARG A 166 -12.10 -9.15 10.96
N PRO A 167 -12.46 -10.43 10.93
CA PRO A 167 -13.29 -10.99 11.98
C PRO A 167 -12.47 -10.95 13.28
N GLY A 168 -12.93 -10.20 14.27
CA GLY A 168 -12.40 -10.22 15.63
C GLY A 168 -11.18 -9.30 15.87
N ALA A 169 -11.32 -8.00 15.68
CA ALA A 169 -10.54 -6.99 16.40
C ALA A 169 -11.39 -6.39 17.50
#